data_d0d8b463256193f163a19e230e70693b
#
_entry.id   d0d8b463256193f163a19e230e70693b
#
_cell.length_a   1.000
_cell.length_b   1.000
_cell.length_c   1.000
_cell.angle_alpha   90.00
_cell.angle_beta   90.00
_cell.angle_gamma   90.00
#
_symmetry.space_group_name_H-M   'P 1'
#
loop_
_entity.id
_entity.type
_entity.pdbx_description
1 polymer ?
#
loop_
_entity_poly.entity_id
_entity_poly.type
_entity_poly.pdbx_seq_one_letter_code
_entity_poly.pdbx_strand_id
1 'polypeptide(L)'
;MICIAVIADIHGNLPALEAVLADVERRGADRTINLGDCVSGPLWPREVCDLLMGRDDLTIRGNHDRWVYGSDPARMGASDRYAHLQLNQDHRAWLGALPTSGGDRA
;
A
#
# COMPACT_ATOMS: atom_id res chain seq x y z
N MET A 1 -4.29 -24.82 -12.42
CA MET A 1 -4.75 -24.23 -11.16
C MET A 1 -4.17 -22.84 -11.01
N ILE A 2 -4.98 -21.89 -10.58
CA ILE A 2 -4.52 -20.53 -10.36
C ILE A 2 -4.09 -20.38 -8.91
N CYS A 3 -2.93 -19.78 -8.71
CA CYS A 3 -2.39 -19.50 -7.38
C CYS A 3 -2.41 -17.99 -7.16
N ILE A 4 -3.09 -17.55 -6.12
CA ILE A 4 -3.23 -16.13 -5.80
C ILE A 4 -2.54 -15.86 -4.48
N ALA A 5 -1.66 -14.85 -4.47
CA ALA A 5 -1.04 -14.37 -3.24
C ALA A 5 -1.86 -13.19 -2.70
N VAL A 6 -2.05 -13.17 -1.40
CA VAL A 6 -2.75 -12.07 -0.73
C VAL A 6 -1.79 -11.46 0.29
N ILE A 7 -1.56 -10.16 0.17
CA ILE A 7 -0.71 -9.42 1.09
C ILE A 7 -1.51 -8.28 1.71
N ALA A 8 -1.10 -7.85 2.89
CA ALA A 8 -1.82 -6.78 3.60
C ALA A 8 -0.93 -6.20 4.71
N ASP A 9 -1.33 -5.04 5.20
CA ASP A 9 -0.73 -4.43 6.40
C ASP A 9 0.77 -4.21 6.28
N ILE A 10 1.19 -3.68 5.14
CA ILE A 10 2.61 -3.42 4.86
C ILE A 10 3.16 -2.34 5.77
N HIS A 11 2.39 -1.29 6.01
CA HIS A 11 2.69 -0.20 6.93
C HIS A 11 4.09 0.40 6.73
N GLY A 12 4.49 0.60 5.47
CA GLY A 12 5.75 1.23 5.14
C GLY A 12 6.99 0.38 5.41
N ASN A 13 6.83 -0.88 5.73
CA ASN A 13 7.95 -1.76 6.06
C ASN A 13 8.57 -2.35 4.79
N LEU A 14 9.51 -1.62 4.19
CA LEU A 14 10.10 -1.99 2.92
C LEU A 14 10.83 -3.35 2.97
N PRO A 15 11.70 -3.64 3.95
CA PRO A 15 12.36 -4.94 3.98
C PRO A 15 11.39 -6.11 4.08
N ALA A 16 10.32 -5.96 4.86
CA ALA A 16 9.32 -7.01 4.98
C ALA A 16 8.58 -7.20 3.65
N LEU A 17 8.22 -6.11 2.99
CA LEU A 17 7.55 -6.17 1.70
C LEU A 17 8.44 -6.85 0.66
N GLU A 18 9.71 -6.49 0.60
CA GLU A 18 10.65 -7.09 -0.35
C GLU A 18 10.79 -8.59 -0.10
N ALA A 19 10.85 -9.00 1.16
CA ALA A 19 10.96 -10.42 1.51
C ALA A 19 9.70 -11.20 1.11
N VAL A 20 8.53 -10.62 1.36
CA VAL A 20 7.27 -11.24 1.01
C VAL A 20 7.11 -11.36 -0.50
N LEU A 21 7.45 -10.30 -1.25
CA LEU A 21 7.34 -10.32 -2.71
C LEU A 21 8.32 -11.32 -3.34
N ALA A 22 9.51 -11.47 -2.79
CA ALA A 22 10.45 -12.49 -3.24
C ALA A 22 9.87 -13.89 -3.01
N ASP A 23 9.21 -14.11 -1.88
CA ASP A 23 8.58 -15.39 -1.58
C ASP A 23 7.41 -15.67 -2.52
N VAL A 24 6.60 -14.65 -2.80
CA VAL A 24 5.50 -14.75 -3.77
C VAL A 24 6.02 -15.19 -5.14
N GLU A 25 7.10 -14.57 -5.60
CA GLU A 25 7.70 -14.91 -6.89
C GLU A 25 8.25 -16.33 -6.87
N ARG A 26 8.93 -16.72 -5.81
CA ARG A 26 9.50 -18.06 -5.68
C ARG A 26 8.41 -19.13 -5.71
N ARG A 27 7.24 -18.84 -5.16
CA ARG A 27 6.11 -19.78 -5.14
C ARG A 27 5.33 -19.78 -6.45
N GLY A 28 5.65 -18.90 -7.37
CA GLY A 28 5.00 -18.85 -8.68
C GLY A 28 3.55 -18.43 -8.65
N ALA A 29 3.19 -17.50 -7.78
CA ALA A 29 1.83 -17.00 -7.75
C ALA A 29 1.47 -16.33 -9.07
N ASP A 30 0.28 -16.59 -9.57
CA ASP A 30 -0.18 -16.04 -10.83
C ASP A 30 -0.62 -14.60 -10.69
N ARG A 31 -1.17 -14.26 -9.53
CA ARG A 31 -1.63 -12.91 -9.22
C ARG A 31 -1.37 -12.58 -7.78
N THR A 32 -1.25 -11.27 -7.51
CA THR A 32 -1.11 -10.77 -6.15
C THR A 32 -2.21 -9.76 -5.88
N ILE A 33 -2.87 -9.90 -4.74
CA ILE A 33 -3.87 -8.95 -4.27
C ILE A 33 -3.36 -8.31 -2.99
N ASN A 34 -3.36 -6.99 -2.94
CA ASN A 34 -2.92 -6.22 -1.78
C ASN A 34 -4.16 -5.62 -1.11
N LEU A 35 -4.40 -5.99 0.14
CA LEU A 35 -5.59 -5.55 0.87
C LEU A 35 -5.43 -4.19 1.53
N GLY A 36 -4.31 -3.50 1.31
CA GLY A 36 -4.18 -2.11 1.76
C GLY A 36 -3.37 -1.94 3.03
N ASP A 37 -3.46 -0.75 3.59
CA ASP A 37 -2.63 -0.26 4.68
C ASP A 37 -1.15 -0.31 4.29
N CYS A 38 -0.87 0.33 3.15
CA CYS A 38 0.42 0.18 2.47
C CYS A 38 1.53 1.00 3.10
N VAL A 39 1.26 2.26 3.43
CA VAL A 39 2.34 3.22 3.72
C VAL A 39 2.29 3.82 5.11
N SER A 40 1.18 3.67 5.83
CA SER A 40 1.04 4.20 7.18
C SER A 40 2.09 3.57 8.09
N GLY A 41 2.95 4.40 8.66
CA GLY A 41 4.00 3.92 9.54
C GLY A 41 5.23 4.81 9.48
N PRO A 42 6.13 4.69 10.45
CA PRO A 42 7.28 5.60 10.55
C PRO A 42 8.52 5.12 9.80
N LEU A 43 8.42 4.13 8.93
CA LEU A 43 9.60 3.47 8.33
C LEU A 43 9.92 4.04 6.94
N TRP A 44 9.40 3.40 5.88
CA TRP A 44 9.76 3.78 4.51
C TRP A 44 8.52 3.97 3.63
N PRO A 45 7.63 4.92 3.95
CA PRO A 45 6.37 5.05 3.20
C PRO A 45 6.58 5.41 1.73
N ARG A 46 7.53 6.29 1.43
CA ARG A 46 7.78 6.71 0.05
C ARG A 46 8.32 5.57 -0.78
N GLU A 47 9.31 4.86 -0.25
CA GLU A 47 9.94 3.75 -0.97
C GLU A 47 8.96 2.59 -1.19
N VAL A 48 8.13 2.30 -0.20
CA VAL A 48 7.08 1.29 -0.35
C VAL A 48 6.08 1.71 -1.40
N CYS A 49 5.68 2.97 -1.39
CA CYS A 49 4.74 3.48 -2.39
C CYS A 49 5.32 3.38 -3.80
N ASP A 50 6.59 3.77 -3.98
CA ASP A 50 7.26 3.65 -5.27
C ASP A 50 7.27 2.21 -5.77
N LEU A 51 7.60 1.27 -4.89
CA LEU A 51 7.64 -0.15 -5.25
C LEU A 51 6.26 -0.64 -5.68
N LEU A 52 5.22 -0.32 -4.92
CA LEU A 52 3.86 -0.77 -5.22
C LEU A 52 3.32 -0.13 -6.49
N MET A 53 3.62 1.14 -6.75
CA MET A 53 3.19 1.82 -7.97
C MET A 53 3.79 1.19 -9.22
N GLY A 54 4.97 0.60 -9.11
CA GLY A 54 5.62 -0.07 -10.23
C GLY A 54 5.10 -1.48 -10.50
N ARG A 55 4.22 -2.00 -9.67
CA ARG A 55 3.66 -3.34 -9.80
C ARG A 55 2.25 -3.28 -10.38
N ASP A 56 1.81 -4.39 -10.93
CA ASP A 56 0.48 -4.52 -11.54
C ASP A 56 -0.44 -5.35 -10.64
N ASP A 57 -0.40 -5.08 -9.35
CA ASP A 57 -1.24 -5.78 -8.39
C ASP A 57 -2.58 -5.07 -8.23
N LEU A 58 -3.63 -5.84 -7.95
CA LEU A 58 -4.88 -5.25 -7.50
C LEU A 58 -4.69 -4.83 -6.04
N THR A 59 -4.78 -3.54 -5.78
CA THR A 59 -4.62 -2.99 -4.43
C THR A 59 -5.93 -2.38 -3.99
N ILE A 60 -6.39 -2.77 -2.80
CA ILE A 60 -7.58 -2.22 -2.17
C ILE A 60 -7.13 -1.19 -1.14
N ARG A 61 -7.80 -0.04 -1.10
CA ARG A 61 -7.44 1.02 -0.17
C ARG A 61 -7.91 0.66 1.24
N GLY A 62 -6.94 0.50 2.16
CA GLY A 62 -7.25 0.26 3.56
C GLY A 62 -7.60 1.55 4.30
N ASN A 63 -7.99 1.41 5.56
CA ASN A 63 -8.36 2.56 6.39
C ASN A 63 -7.20 3.55 6.55
N HIS A 64 -6.00 3.04 6.80
CA HIS A 64 -4.83 3.90 6.98
C HIS A 64 -4.42 4.58 5.68
N ASP A 65 -4.58 3.90 4.54
CA ASP A 65 -4.32 4.53 3.23
C ASP A 65 -5.23 5.74 3.04
N ARG A 66 -6.51 5.58 3.38
CA ARG A 66 -7.48 6.67 3.27
C ARG A 66 -7.13 7.83 4.19
N TRP A 67 -6.72 7.51 5.41
CA TRP A 67 -6.35 8.55 6.39
C TRP A 67 -5.11 9.31 5.93
N VAL A 68 -4.10 8.60 5.44
CA VAL A 68 -2.88 9.23 4.93
C VAL A 68 -3.19 10.13 3.73
N TYR A 69 -4.06 9.68 2.84
CA TYR A 69 -4.41 10.44 1.64
C TYR A 69 -5.30 11.64 1.95
N GLY A 70 -6.39 11.42 2.69
CA GLY A 70 -7.50 12.36 2.74
C GLY A 70 -7.72 13.12 4.03
N SER A 71 -6.94 12.86 5.07
CA SER A 71 -7.13 13.51 6.36
C SER A 71 -6.25 14.75 6.51
N ASP A 72 -6.68 15.66 7.36
CA ASP A 72 -5.87 16.81 7.74
C ASP A 72 -4.66 16.32 8.55
N PRO A 73 -3.42 16.62 8.13
CA PRO A 73 -2.23 16.18 8.85
C PRO A 73 -2.24 16.52 10.34
N ALA A 74 -2.86 17.65 10.71
CA ALA A 74 -2.94 18.06 12.11
C ALA A 74 -3.78 17.11 12.96
N ARG A 75 -4.65 16.32 12.31
CA ARG A 75 -5.53 15.38 13.00
C ARG A 75 -5.06 13.95 12.92
N MET A 76 -3.98 13.70 12.20
CA MET A 76 -3.44 12.35 12.04
C MET A 76 -2.66 11.93 13.27
N GLY A 77 -2.64 10.63 13.55
CA GLY A 77 -1.68 10.06 14.46
C GLY A 77 -0.27 10.23 13.92
N ALA A 78 0.74 10.02 14.76
CA ALA A 78 2.13 10.29 14.40
C ALA A 78 2.58 9.50 13.18
N SER A 79 2.22 8.20 13.08
CA SER A 79 2.63 7.36 11.96
C SER A 79 1.99 7.79 10.66
N ASP A 80 0.70 8.12 10.68
CA ASP A 80 -0.01 8.56 9.48
C ASP A 80 0.51 9.92 9.02
N ARG A 81 0.78 10.82 9.95
CA ARG A 81 1.33 12.13 9.61
C ARG A 81 2.71 12.00 8.98
N TYR A 82 3.57 11.17 9.55
CA TYR A 82 4.89 10.94 8.99
C TYR A 82 4.77 10.45 7.54
N ALA A 83 3.93 9.44 7.32
CA ALA A 83 3.74 8.91 5.97
C ALA A 83 3.22 9.99 5.02
N HIS A 84 2.20 10.75 5.45
CA HIS A 84 1.63 11.81 4.62
C HIS A 84 2.69 12.83 4.20
N LEU A 85 3.54 13.25 5.13
CA LEU A 85 4.54 14.26 4.86
C LEU A 85 5.69 13.76 3.98
N GLN A 86 5.96 12.45 4.00
CA GLN A 86 7.00 11.85 3.17
C GLN A 86 6.55 11.59 1.73
N LEU A 87 5.26 11.53 1.48
CA LEU A 87 4.72 11.22 0.16
C LEU A 87 4.63 12.48 -0.69
N ASN A 88 4.94 12.34 -1.98
CA ASN A 88 4.76 13.44 -2.93
C ASN A 88 3.34 13.39 -3.53
N GLN A 89 3.07 14.30 -4.45
CA GLN A 89 1.77 14.40 -5.07
C GLN A 89 1.39 13.14 -5.85
N ASP A 90 2.34 12.53 -6.55
CA ASP A 90 2.08 11.30 -7.31
C ASP A 90 1.74 10.14 -6.40
N HIS A 91 2.44 10.01 -5.28
CA HIS A 91 2.14 8.99 -4.28
C HIS A 91 0.72 9.15 -3.75
N ARG A 92 0.35 10.38 -3.39
CA ARG A 92 -0.98 10.65 -2.84
C ARG A 92 -2.07 10.43 -3.88
N ALA A 93 -1.81 10.78 -5.14
CA ALA A 93 -2.75 10.54 -6.21
C ALA A 93 -2.99 9.04 -6.42
N TRP A 94 -1.93 8.24 -6.34
CA TRP A 94 -2.06 6.80 -6.44
C TRP A 94 -2.92 6.22 -5.31
N LEU A 95 -2.65 6.63 -4.08
CA LEU A 95 -3.43 6.17 -2.93
C LEU A 95 -4.91 6.54 -3.07
N GLY A 96 -5.17 7.77 -3.51
CA GLY A 96 -6.55 8.25 -3.66
C GLY A 96 -7.31 7.55 -4.76
N ALA A 97 -6.61 7.00 -5.75
CA ALA A 97 -7.23 6.30 -6.86
C ALA A 97 -7.50 4.82 -6.58
N LEU A 98 -7.02 4.29 -5.46
CA LEU A 98 -7.22 2.88 -5.13
C LEU A 98 -8.70 2.59 -4.87
N PRO A 99 -9.20 1.44 -5.35
CA PRO A 99 -10.58 1.04 -5.05
C PRO A 99 -10.75 0.73 -3.56
N THR A 100 -11.96 0.89 -3.09
CA THR A 100 -12.28 0.66 -1.68
C THR A 100 -12.67 -0.78 -1.39
N SER A 101 -12.95 -1.54 -2.43
CA SER A 101 -13.13 -2.98 -2.33
C SER A 101 -12.90 -3.61 -3.68
N GLY A 102 -12.59 -4.89 -3.68
CA GLY A 102 -12.04 -5.57 -4.84
C GLY A 102 -12.81 -5.48 -6.13
N GLY A 103 -14.07 -5.41 -6.09
CA GLY A 103 -14.90 -5.27 -7.30
C GLY A 103 -15.64 -4.00 -7.32
N ASP A 104 -15.31 -3.14 -6.43
CA ASP A 104 -16.12 -1.99 -6.19
C ASP A 104 -16.00 -0.98 -7.28
N ARG A 105 -17.00 -0.32 -7.42
CA ARG A 105 -17.00 0.91 -8.09
C ARG A 105 -16.88 1.98 -7.04
N ALA A 106 -16.55 3.00 -7.42
CA ALA A 106 -16.36 4.07 -6.46
C ALA A 106 -17.64 4.40 -5.71
#